data_570009f86413b4c4b3300ce6b1a8cb0d
#
_entry.id   570009f86413b4c4b3300ce6b1a8cb0d
#
_cell.length_a   1.000
_cell.length_b   1.000
_cell.length_c   1.000
_cell.angle_alpha   90.00
_cell.angle_beta   90.00
_cell.angle_gamma   90.00
#
_symmetry.space_group_name_H-M   'P 1'
#
loop_
_entity.id
_entity.type
_entity.pdbx_description
1 polymer ?
#
loop_
_entity_poly.entity_id
_entity_poly.type
_entity_poly.pdbx_seq_one_letter_code
_entity_poly.pdbx_strand_id
1 'polypeptide(L)'
;YDTDLLRETLRVISQEAGRYPQFHVHYAVKANANARLLSIIREHGLGADCVSGGEIQAALKAGFPAEKIVFAGVGKADWEIKLGLEAGICCFNVESVPELENIDKLAGEMGKTASVALRINPNVDAHTHHYITTGLSENKFGISLEHLESILDCMLSLRHIKLIGLHFHIGSQIVDMDSFKMLCNRINEIQETLYRRMIIVDVINVGGGLGIDYQ
;
A
#
# COMPACT_ATOMS: atom_id res chain seq x y z
N TYR A 1 -21.50 0.05 15.26
CA TYR A 1 -21.49 0.04 13.78
C TYR A 1 -22.86 -0.35 13.26
N ASP A 2 -23.36 0.44 12.31
CA ASP A 2 -24.51 0.10 11.51
C ASP A 2 -24.05 -0.73 10.31
N THR A 3 -24.45 -2.02 10.28
CA THR A 3 -24.01 -2.94 9.23
C THR A 3 -24.74 -2.73 7.91
N ASP A 4 -25.93 -2.15 7.92
CA ASP A 4 -26.70 -1.89 6.70
C ASP A 4 -26.11 -0.67 5.98
N LEU A 5 -25.78 0.38 6.72
CA LEU A 5 -25.06 1.53 6.17
C LEU A 5 -23.67 1.12 5.63
N LEU A 6 -22.94 0.24 6.35
CA LEU A 6 -21.67 -0.27 5.87
C LEU A 6 -21.82 -1.03 4.55
N ARG A 7 -22.80 -1.93 4.44
CA ARG A 7 -23.07 -2.69 3.21
C ARG A 7 -23.45 -1.78 2.05
N GLU A 8 -24.27 -0.76 2.30
CA GLU A 8 -24.63 0.22 1.28
C GLU A 8 -23.40 0.99 0.79
N THR A 9 -22.55 1.48 1.70
CA THR A 9 -21.30 2.16 1.35
C THR A 9 -20.38 1.26 0.52
N LEU A 10 -20.22 0.01 0.94
CA LEU A 10 -19.38 -0.96 0.22
C LEU A 10 -19.95 -1.29 -1.16
N ARG A 11 -21.28 -1.38 -1.28
CA ARG A 11 -21.96 -1.57 -2.57
C ARG A 11 -21.64 -0.43 -3.54
N VAL A 12 -21.73 0.81 -3.06
CA VAL A 12 -21.42 1.99 -3.88
C VAL A 12 -19.95 1.98 -4.30
N ILE A 13 -19.04 1.74 -3.37
CA ILE A 13 -17.59 1.66 -3.67
C ILE A 13 -17.32 0.58 -4.72
N SER A 14 -17.88 -0.62 -4.53
CA SER A 14 -17.66 -1.74 -5.47
C SER A 14 -18.25 -1.45 -6.85
N GLN A 15 -19.39 -0.78 -6.90
CA GLN A 15 -20.02 -0.39 -8.16
C GLN A 15 -19.20 0.66 -8.91
N GLU A 16 -18.69 1.68 -8.22
CA GLU A 16 -17.87 2.72 -8.83
C GLU A 16 -16.50 2.18 -9.27
N ALA A 17 -15.83 1.40 -8.41
CA ALA A 17 -14.56 0.75 -8.74
C ALA A 17 -14.72 -0.22 -9.92
N GLY A 18 -15.83 -0.95 -9.99
CA GLY A 18 -16.12 -1.91 -11.06
C GLY A 18 -16.27 -1.30 -12.46
N ARG A 19 -16.41 0.03 -12.56
CA ARG A 19 -16.36 0.74 -13.86
C ARG A 19 -14.98 0.72 -14.49
N TYR A 20 -13.96 0.46 -13.68
CA TYR A 20 -12.56 0.45 -14.08
C TYR A 20 -11.94 -0.90 -13.68
N PRO A 21 -11.87 -1.89 -14.57
CA PRO A 21 -11.45 -3.26 -14.23
C PRO A 21 -10.07 -3.38 -13.58
N GLN A 22 -9.18 -2.40 -13.83
CA GLN A 22 -7.84 -2.35 -13.22
C GLN A 22 -7.81 -1.65 -11.86
N PHE A 23 -8.95 -1.10 -11.39
CA PHE A 23 -8.99 -0.38 -10.13
C PHE A 23 -9.45 -1.30 -9.00
N HIS A 24 -8.57 -1.49 -8.01
CA HIS A 24 -8.80 -2.34 -6.85
C HIS A 24 -8.82 -1.52 -5.57
N VAL A 25 -9.83 -1.74 -4.73
CA VAL A 25 -9.95 -1.07 -3.43
C VAL A 25 -9.51 -2.02 -2.35
N HIS A 26 -8.61 -1.54 -1.48
CA HIS A 26 -8.15 -2.27 -0.30
C HIS A 26 -8.62 -1.54 0.97
N TYR A 27 -9.15 -2.29 1.91
CA TYR A 27 -9.58 -1.75 3.20
C TYR A 27 -8.38 -1.67 4.15
N ALA A 28 -8.13 -0.49 4.74
CA ALA A 28 -7.11 -0.30 5.75
C ALA A 28 -7.55 -0.95 7.07
N VAL A 29 -7.01 -2.15 7.37
CA VAL A 29 -7.41 -3.00 8.50
C VAL A 29 -7.19 -2.30 9.85
N LYS A 30 -6.20 -1.39 9.93
CA LYS A 30 -5.94 -0.55 11.11
C LYS A 30 -7.16 0.25 11.58
N ALA A 31 -8.10 0.56 10.70
CA ALA A 31 -9.32 1.29 11.06
C ALA A 31 -10.24 0.47 11.97
N ASN A 32 -10.42 -0.81 11.67
CA ASN A 32 -11.12 -1.75 12.55
C ASN A 32 -10.91 -3.20 12.09
N ALA A 33 -10.22 -3.99 12.90
CA ALA A 33 -9.93 -5.40 12.63
C ALA A 33 -11.01 -6.38 13.17
N ASN A 34 -12.22 -5.90 13.49
CA ASN A 34 -13.29 -6.77 13.96
C ASN A 34 -13.66 -7.81 12.90
N ALA A 35 -13.64 -9.10 13.26
CA ALA A 35 -13.82 -10.22 12.34
C ALA A 35 -15.13 -10.14 11.54
N ARG A 36 -16.23 -9.68 12.16
CA ARG A 36 -17.53 -9.54 11.47
C ARG A 36 -17.48 -8.45 10.42
N LEU A 37 -16.84 -7.30 10.72
CA LEU A 37 -16.68 -6.20 9.76
C LEU A 37 -15.77 -6.63 8.61
N LEU A 38 -14.65 -7.27 8.91
CA LEU A 38 -13.74 -7.79 7.89
C LEU A 38 -14.44 -8.79 6.96
N SER A 39 -15.30 -9.69 7.49
CA SER A 39 -16.07 -10.61 6.66
C SER A 39 -17.02 -9.88 5.70
N ILE A 40 -17.73 -8.85 6.19
CA ILE A 40 -18.62 -8.04 5.36
C ILE A 40 -17.83 -7.33 4.24
N ILE A 41 -16.68 -6.75 4.57
CA ILE A 41 -15.82 -6.04 3.61
C ILE A 41 -15.29 -7.00 2.53
N ARG A 42 -14.81 -8.17 2.95
CA ARG A 42 -14.35 -9.23 2.05
C ARG A 42 -15.46 -9.72 1.10
N GLU A 43 -16.71 -9.88 1.59
CA GLU A 43 -17.87 -10.28 0.78
C GLU A 43 -18.13 -9.33 -0.40
N HIS A 44 -17.76 -8.05 -0.27
CA HIS A 44 -17.86 -7.05 -1.35
C HIS A 44 -16.64 -7.02 -2.29
N GLY A 45 -15.71 -7.97 -2.14
CA GLY A 45 -14.59 -8.17 -3.07
C GLY A 45 -13.37 -7.28 -2.84
N LEU A 46 -13.36 -6.45 -1.79
CA LEU A 46 -12.23 -5.59 -1.46
C LEU A 46 -11.01 -6.43 -1.02
N GLY A 47 -9.83 -5.87 -1.21
CA GLY A 47 -8.59 -6.36 -0.61
C GLY A 47 -8.38 -5.83 0.81
N ALA A 48 -7.27 -6.21 1.42
CA ALA A 48 -6.85 -5.74 2.75
C ALA A 48 -5.50 -5.03 2.68
N ASP A 49 -5.42 -3.84 3.26
CA ASP A 49 -4.17 -3.12 3.51
C ASP A 49 -3.83 -3.25 4.98
N CYS A 50 -2.75 -3.98 5.27
CA CYS A 50 -2.32 -4.36 6.61
C CYS A 50 -1.03 -3.62 6.97
N VAL A 51 -0.89 -3.27 8.25
CA VAL A 51 0.32 -2.61 8.79
C VAL A 51 0.98 -3.41 9.92
N SER A 52 0.52 -4.63 10.15
CA SER A 52 1.12 -5.57 11.10
C SER A 52 0.79 -7.02 10.74
N GLY A 53 1.60 -7.95 11.26
CA GLY A 53 1.33 -9.38 11.14
C GLY A 53 0.01 -9.81 11.79
N GLY A 54 -0.40 -9.14 12.88
CA GLY A 54 -1.70 -9.37 13.51
C GLY A 54 -2.86 -9.02 12.58
N GLU A 55 -2.75 -7.95 11.80
CA GLU A 55 -3.74 -7.57 10.80
C GLU A 55 -3.77 -8.54 9.62
N ILE A 56 -2.60 -9.03 9.15
CA ILE A 56 -2.53 -10.09 8.14
C ILE A 56 -3.27 -11.34 8.63
N GLN A 57 -3.02 -11.77 9.88
CA GLN A 57 -3.72 -12.92 10.45
C GLN A 57 -5.23 -12.70 10.55
N ALA A 58 -5.67 -11.50 10.95
CA ALA A 58 -7.09 -11.15 11.02
C ALA A 58 -7.75 -11.18 9.63
N ALA A 59 -7.08 -10.63 8.61
CA ALA A 59 -7.55 -10.64 7.24
C ALA A 59 -7.67 -12.07 6.69
N LEU A 60 -6.62 -12.90 6.87
CA LEU A 60 -6.65 -14.31 6.46
C LEU A 60 -7.76 -15.09 7.16
N LYS A 61 -7.96 -14.90 8.48
CA LYS A 61 -9.06 -15.52 9.24
C LYS A 61 -10.44 -15.08 8.76
N ALA A 62 -10.57 -13.83 8.32
CA ALA A 62 -11.82 -13.33 7.74
C ALA A 62 -12.06 -13.81 6.29
N GLY A 63 -11.11 -14.55 5.70
CA GLY A 63 -11.19 -15.18 4.41
C GLY A 63 -10.79 -14.28 3.24
N PHE A 64 -10.02 -13.20 3.49
CA PHE A 64 -9.42 -12.44 2.39
C PHE A 64 -8.44 -13.34 1.63
N PRO A 65 -8.53 -13.37 0.28
CA PRO A 65 -7.51 -14.04 -0.53
C PRO A 65 -6.13 -13.41 -0.30
N ALA A 66 -5.10 -14.22 -0.10
CA ALA A 66 -3.76 -13.71 0.21
C ALA A 66 -3.23 -12.76 -0.88
N GLU A 67 -3.53 -13.06 -2.13
CA GLU A 67 -3.20 -12.22 -3.30
C GLU A 67 -3.92 -10.87 -3.33
N LYS A 68 -4.85 -10.62 -2.39
CA LYS A 68 -5.50 -9.32 -2.17
C LYS A 68 -5.09 -8.66 -0.85
N ILE A 69 -4.01 -9.13 -0.23
CA ILE A 69 -3.46 -8.53 0.98
C ILE A 69 -2.16 -7.84 0.64
N VAL A 70 -2.03 -6.57 1.02
CA VAL A 70 -0.78 -5.81 0.94
C VAL A 70 -0.30 -5.48 2.35
N PHE A 71 1.02 -5.42 2.54
CA PHE A 71 1.62 -5.17 3.85
C PHE A 71 2.49 -3.92 3.82
N ALA A 72 2.04 -2.86 4.47
CA ALA A 72 2.71 -1.58 4.62
C ALA A 72 3.27 -1.40 6.05
N GLY A 73 3.92 -0.26 6.31
CA GLY A 73 4.47 0.12 7.62
C GLY A 73 5.98 0.02 7.70
N VAL A 74 6.56 0.94 8.50
CA VAL A 74 8.01 1.18 8.59
C VAL A 74 8.78 0.19 9.47
N GLY A 75 8.09 -0.65 10.23
CA GLY A 75 8.70 -1.50 11.27
C GLY A 75 8.29 -2.96 11.16
N LYS A 76 8.36 -3.54 9.95
CA LYS A 76 8.06 -4.97 9.76
C LYS A 76 9.09 -5.85 10.45
N ALA A 77 8.65 -6.64 11.43
CA ALA A 77 9.49 -7.61 12.12
C ALA A 77 9.67 -8.87 11.27
N ASP A 78 10.76 -9.62 11.50
CA ASP A 78 11.11 -10.83 10.75
C ASP A 78 9.98 -11.85 10.72
N TRP A 79 9.28 -12.06 11.84
CA TRP A 79 8.16 -13.02 11.91
C TRP A 79 6.96 -12.56 11.07
N GLU A 80 6.73 -11.25 10.94
CA GLU A 80 5.65 -10.69 10.13
C GLU A 80 5.97 -10.82 8.63
N ILE A 81 7.23 -10.58 8.27
CA ILE A 81 7.72 -10.81 6.90
C ILE A 81 7.58 -12.29 6.54
N LYS A 82 8.04 -13.19 7.41
CA LYS A 82 7.90 -14.65 7.20
C LYS A 82 6.45 -15.07 7.07
N LEU A 83 5.56 -14.52 7.89
CA LEU A 83 4.11 -14.77 7.80
C LEU A 83 3.55 -14.34 6.42
N GLY A 84 3.89 -13.14 5.95
CA GLY A 84 3.46 -12.64 4.64
C GLY A 84 4.00 -13.50 3.49
N LEU A 85 5.28 -13.90 3.56
CA LEU A 85 5.92 -14.79 2.59
C LEU A 85 5.25 -16.18 2.59
N GLU A 86 4.95 -16.72 3.76
CA GLU A 86 4.30 -18.02 3.90
C GLU A 86 2.89 -18.01 3.31
N ALA A 87 2.12 -17.00 3.66
CA ALA A 87 0.76 -16.78 3.16
C ALA A 87 0.70 -16.48 1.66
N GLY A 88 1.79 -15.98 1.06
CA GLY A 88 1.81 -15.56 -0.34
C GLY A 88 0.98 -14.29 -0.58
N ILE A 89 1.15 -13.27 0.29
CA ILE A 89 0.44 -12.00 0.13
C ILE A 89 0.78 -11.32 -1.20
N CYS A 90 -0.06 -10.39 -1.63
CA CYS A 90 0.13 -9.65 -2.88
C CYS A 90 1.50 -8.99 -2.97
N CYS A 91 1.83 -8.15 -1.98
CA CYS A 91 3.16 -7.54 -1.89
C CYS A 91 3.45 -6.92 -0.52
N PHE A 92 4.74 -6.67 -0.30
CA PHE A 92 5.25 -5.82 0.76
C PHE A 92 5.47 -4.41 0.20
N ASN A 93 4.86 -3.40 0.82
CA ASN A 93 5.14 -2.00 0.53
C ASN A 93 6.40 -1.61 1.32
N VAL A 94 7.54 -1.50 0.62
CA VAL A 94 8.87 -1.32 1.21
C VAL A 94 9.20 0.16 1.33
N GLU A 95 9.73 0.56 2.48
CA GLU A 95 9.96 1.96 2.84
C GLU A 95 11.45 2.31 2.97
N SER A 96 12.35 1.32 2.92
CA SER A 96 13.79 1.55 3.07
C SER A 96 14.64 0.43 2.46
N VAL A 97 15.92 0.74 2.17
CA VAL A 97 16.89 -0.26 1.68
C VAL A 97 17.13 -1.37 2.70
N PRO A 98 17.36 -1.09 4.00
CA PRO A 98 17.55 -2.17 4.99
C PRO A 98 16.37 -3.12 5.10
N GLU A 99 15.14 -2.60 4.95
CA GLU A 99 13.94 -3.43 4.92
C GLU A 99 13.93 -4.34 3.68
N LEU A 100 14.26 -3.79 2.52
CA LEU A 100 14.33 -4.53 1.27
C LEU A 100 15.35 -5.68 1.34
N GLU A 101 16.54 -5.41 1.86
CA GLU A 101 17.60 -6.40 2.07
C GLU A 101 17.18 -7.50 3.06
N ASN A 102 16.48 -7.12 4.14
CA ASN A 102 15.96 -8.08 5.10
C ASN A 102 14.88 -8.98 4.49
N ILE A 103 13.98 -8.42 3.69
CA ILE A 103 12.96 -9.21 2.97
C ILE A 103 13.64 -10.19 2.00
N ASP A 104 14.65 -9.75 1.23
CA ASP A 104 15.40 -10.61 0.31
C ASP A 104 16.04 -11.79 1.05
N LYS A 105 16.73 -11.50 2.17
CA LYS A 105 17.36 -12.51 3.01
C LYS A 105 16.33 -13.53 3.51
N LEU A 106 15.23 -13.08 4.12
CA LEU A 106 14.22 -13.96 4.69
C LEU A 106 13.50 -14.77 3.61
N ALA A 107 13.24 -14.17 2.43
CA ALA A 107 12.68 -14.87 1.28
C ALA A 107 13.63 -15.97 0.80
N GLY A 108 14.94 -15.67 0.72
CA GLY A 108 15.96 -16.65 0.37
C GLY A 108 16.07 -17.82 1.37
N GLU A 109 16.02 -17.53 2.67
CA GLU A 109 15.99 -18.56 3.73
C GLU A 109 14.79 -19.50 3.58
N MET A 110 13.66 -18.99 3.07
CA MET A 110 12.43 -19.75 2.86
C MET A 110 12.30 -20.37 1.46
N GLY A 111 13.28 -20.16 0.58
CA GLY A 111 13.22 -20.61 -0.81
C GLY A 111 12.09 -19.95 -1.61
N LYS A 112 11.74 -18.71 -1.28
CA LYS A 112 10.65 -17.95 -1.89
C LYS A 112 11.16 -16.69 -2.60
N THR A 113 10.31 -16.07 -3.39
CA THR A 113 10.52 -14.73 -3.94
C THR A 113 9.44 -13.80 -3.40
N ALA A 114 9.85 -12.67 -2.82
CA ALA A 114 8.94 -11.66 -2.29
C ALA A 114 8.53 -10.69 -3.39
N SER A 115 7.23 -10.51 -3.60
CA SER A 115 6.70 -9.39 -4.38
C SER A 115 6.76 -8.12 -3.55
N VAL A 116 7.34 -7.06 -4.09
CA VAL A 116 7.50 -5.77 -3.40
C VAL A 116 6.98 -4.61 -4.24
N ALA A 117 6.44 -3.59 -3.57
CA ALA A 117 6.17 -2.28 -4.13
C ALA A 117 7.00 -1.25 -3.35
N LEU A 118 7.72 -0.38 -4.04
CA LEU A 118 8.50 0.68 -3.38
C LEU A 118 7.57 1.81 -2.97
N ARG A 119 7.53 2.13 -1.67
CA ARG A 119 6.85 3.32 -1.19
C ARG A 119 7.74 4.53 -1.42
N ILE A 120 7.34 5.35 -2.37
CA ILE A 120 8.04 6.57 -2.75
C ILE A 120 7.36 7.77 -2.11
N ASN A 121 8.14 8.65 -1.51
CA ASN A 121 7.66 9.96 -1.11
C ASN A 121 7.60 10.86 -2.36
N PRO A 122 6.39 11.23 -2.84
CA PRO A 122 6.25 11.99 -4.08
C PRO A 122 6.59 13.47 -3.92
N ASN A 123 6.86 13.92 -2.70
CA ASN A 123 7.08 15.33 -2.36
C ASN A 123 5.94 16.24 -2.89
N VAL A 124 4.71 15.81 -2.67
CA VAL A 124 3.49 16.55 -2.99
C VAL A 124 2.95 17.16 -1.70
N ASP A 125 2.72 18.48 -1.72
CA ASP A 125 2.09 19.15 -0.59
C ASP A 125 0.57 18.87 -0.63
N ALA A 126 0.12 18.07 0.32
CA ALA A 126 -1.29 17.89 0.57
C ALA A 126 -1.73 19.05 1.47
N HIS A 127 -2.27 20.12 0.92
CA HIS A 127 -2.83 21.27 1.67
C HIS A 127 -3.89 20.80 2.67
N THR A 128 -3.43 20.22 3.78
CA THR A 128 -4.29 19.84 4.91
C THR A 128 -4.56 21.06 5.75
N HIS A 129 -5.80 21.20 6.25
CA HIS A 129 -6.22 22.30 7.12
C HIS A 129 -5.16 22.65 8.16
N HIS A 130 -4.95 23.95 8.42
CA HIS A 130 -3.96 24.58 9.32
C HIS A 130 -3.88 23.99 10.75
N TYR A 131 -4.80 23.13 11.13
CA TYR A 131 -4.87 22.49 12.46
C TYR A 131 -4.30 21.06 12.51
N ILE A 132 -3.97 20.45 11.37
CA ILE A 132 -3.36 19.12 11.33
C ILE A 132 -2.00 19.24 10.64
N THR A 133 -0.95 19.42 11.44
CA THR A 133 0.46 19.47 10.97
C THR A 133 0.94 18.09 10.47
N THR A 134 0.07 17.34 9.79
CA THR A 134 0.37 15.99 9.30
C THR A 134 1.12 15.99 7.98
N GLY A 135 0.98 17.02 7.15
CA GLY A 135 1.71 17.11 5.88
C GLY A 135 3.24 17.08 6.04
N LEU A 136 3.76 17.67 7.14
CA LEU A 136 5.19 17.58 7.47
C LEU A 136 5.59 16.24 8.10
N SER A 137 4.65 15.48 8.70
CA SER A 137 4.93 14.16 9.28
C SER A 137 4.94 13.05 8.24
N GLU A 138 4.11 13.13 7.21
CA GLU A 138 4.05 12.15 6.12
C GLU A 138 5.30 12.20 5.23
N ASN A 139 5.95 13.36 5.13
CA ASN A 139 7.26 13.51 4.45
C ASN A 139 8.40 12.70 5.09
N LYS A 140 8.16 12.08 6.26
CA LYS A 140 9.15 11.23 6.94
C LYS A 140 9.12 9.78 6.47
N PHE A 141 8.08 9.36 5.74
CA PHE A 141 7.88 7.98 5.35
C PHE A 141 8.21 7.75 3.88
N GLY A 142 8.67 6.52 3.61
CA GLY A 142 9.00 6.10 2.27
C GLY A 142 10.36 6.59 1.79
N ILE A 143 10.70 6.19 0.59
CA ILE A 143 11.96 6.47 -0.09
C ILE A 143 11.85 7.84 -0.75
N SER A 144 12.79 8.73 -0.46
CA SER A 144 12.85 10.02 -1.15
C SER A 144 13.22 9.84 -2.64
N LEU A 145 12.77 10.76 -3.48
CA LEU A 145 13.08 10.74 -4.91
C LEU A 145 14.59 10.76 -5.19
N GLU A 146 15.36 11.41 -4.31
CA GLU A 146 16.82 11.48 -4.39
C GLU A 146 17.48 10.10 -4.26
N HIS A 147 16.84 9.18 -3.53
CA HIS A 147 17.34 7.82 -3.32
C HIS A 147 16.73 6.78 -4.27
N LEU A 148 15.83 7.20 -5.18
CA LEU A 148 15.16 6.27 -6.09
C LEU A 148 16.16 5.49 -6.95
N GLU A 149 17.12 6.17 -7.56
CA GLU A 149 18.12 5.52 -8.40
C GLU A 149 18.97 4.52 -7.60
N SER A 150 19.40 4.90 -6.41
CA SER A 150 20.25 4.03 -5.57
C SER A 150 19.51 2.77 -5.08
N ILE A 151 18.22 2.86 -4.78
CA ILE A 151 17.46 1.65 -4.40
C ILE A 151 17.18 0.76 -5.60
N LEU A 152 16.95 1.32 -6.77
CA LEU A 152 16.83 0.54 -7.99
C LEU A 152 18.13 -0.21 -8.32
N ASP A 153 19.29 0.43 -8.13
CA ASP A 153 20.58 -0.24 -8.28
C ASP A 153 20.78 -1.35 -7.24
N CYS A 154 20.43 -1.09 -5.99
CA CYS A 154 20.48 -2.11 -4.92
C CYS A 154 19.65 -3.34 -5.31
N MET A 155 18.45 -3.14 -5.84
CA MET A 155 17.58 -4.25 -6.25
C MET A 155 18.18 -5.18 -7.29
N LEU A 156 19.11 -4.70 -8.14
CA LEU A 156 19.81 -5.54 -9.12
C LEU A 156 20.68 -6.62 -8.48
N SER A 157 21.11 -6.41 -7.24
CA SER A 157 21.90 -7.37 -6.46
C SER A 157 21.07 -8.39 -5.68
N LEU A 158 19.78 -8.13 -5.50
CA LEU A 158 18.88 -8.96 -4.72
C LEU A 158 18.26 -10.06 -5.61
N ARG A 159 18.22 -11.28 -5.09
CA ARG A 159 17.83 -12.47 -5.88
C ARG A 159 16.44 -12.99 -5.57
N HIS A 160 15.90 -12.62 -4.41
CA HIS A 160 14.65 -13.14 -3.90
C HIS A 160 13.56 -12.06 -3.81
N ILE A 161 13.77 -10.96 -4.56
CA ILE A 161 12.84 -9.83 -4.67
C ILE A 161 12.30 -9.73 -6.10
N LYS A 162 11.01 -9.47 -6.22
CA LYS A 162 10.36 -9.09 -7.47
C LYS A 162 9.68 -7.74 -7.28
N LEU A 163 10.16 -6.70 -7.95
CA LEU A 163 9.48 -5.41 -7.99
C LEU A 163 8.21 -5.56 -8.86
N ILE A 164 7.05 -5.36 -8.26
CA ILE A 164 5.76 -5.41 -8.95
C ILE A 164 5.06 -4.06 -9.01
N GLY A 165 5.46 -3.10 -8.17
CA GLY A 165 4.71 -1.86 -8.08
C GLY A 165 5.41 -0.70 -7.39
N LEU A 166 4.69 0.41 -7.40
CA LEU A 166 4.98 1.59 -6.60
C LEU A 166 3.82 1.84 -5.63
N HIS A 167 4.15 2.36 -4.45
CA HIS A 167 3.19 2.77 -3.44
C HIS A 167 3.43 4.23 -3.07
N PHE A 168 2.34 4.96 -2.87
CA PHE A 168 2.33 6.36 -2.48
C PHE A 168 1.33 6.58 -1.34
N HIS A 169 1.58 7.56 -0.51
CA HIS A 169 0.61 8.05 0.47
C HIS A 169 0.95 9.50 0.79
N ILE A 170 0.06 10.43 0.44
CA ILE A 170 0.32 11.87 0.52
C ILE A 170 -0.26 12.52 1.77
N GLY A 171 -0.99 11.78 2.60
CA GLY A 171 -1.54 12.29 3.85
C GLY A 171 -2.90 11.73 4.19
N SER A 172 -3.53 12.31 5.21
CA SER A 172 -4.84 11.92 5.72
C SER A 172 -5.76 13.13 5.74
N GLN A 173 -7.09 12.88 5.62
CA GLN A 173 -8.13 13.93 5.65
C GLN A 173 -7.94 15.00 4.55
N ILE A 174 -7.58 14.56 3.36
CA ILE A 174 -7.38 15.43 2.19
C ILE A 174 -8.75 15.64 1.52
N VAL A 175 -9.23 16.85 1.56
CA VAL A 175 -10.51 17.23 0.93
C VAL A 175 -10.31 17.91 -0.42
N ASP A 176 -9.09 18.34 -0.74
CA ASP A 176 -8.73 18.94 -2.01
C ASP A 176 -8.24 17.89 -3.00
N MET A 177 -8.96 17.72 -4.09
CA MET A 177 -8.63 16.77 -5.15
C MET A 177 -7.41 17.19 -5.99
N ASP A 178 -6.96 18.45 -5.92
CA ASP A 178 -5.80 18.89 -6.68
C ASP A 178 -4.50 18.25 -6.17
N SER A 179 -4.43 17.94 -4.88
CA SER A 179 -3.33 17.14 -4.32
C SER A 179 -3.20 15.76 -4.98
N PHE A 180 -4.33 15.09 -5.25
CA PHE A 180 -4.33 13.80 -5.95
C PHE A 180 -3.99 13.95 -7.44
N LYS A 181 -4.37 15.04 -8.10
CA LYS A 181 -3.95 15.34 -9.48
C LYS A 181 -2.43 15.56 -9.55
N MET A 182 -1.86 16.31 -8.59
CA MET A 182 -0.41 16.48 -8.48
C MET A 182 0.30 15.14 -8.24
N LEU A 183 -0.27 14.27 -7.40
CA LEU A 183 0.25 12.91 -7.22
C LEU A 183 0.28 12.15 -8.54
N CYS A 184 -0.81 12.16 -9.33
CA CYS A 184 -0.86 11.48 -10.63
C CYS A 184 0.26 11.97 -11.58
N ASN A 185 0.49 13.30 -11.63
CA ASN A 185 1.58 13.85 -12.45
C ASN A 185 2.95 13.35 -11.97
N ARG A 186 3.16 13.34 -10.64
CA ARG A 186 4.41 12.84 -10.06
C ARG A 186 4.62 11.34 -10.31
N ILE A 187 3.56 10.55 -10.25
CA ILE A 187 3.61 9.12 -10.60
C ILE A 187 4.07 8.94 -12.05
N ASN A 188 3.55 9.70 -12.99
CA ASN A 188 3.95 9.63 -14.39
C ASN A 188 5.45 9.94 -14.56
N GLU A 189 5.97 10.99 -13.91
CA GLU A 189 7.40 11.32 -13.93
C GLU A 189 8.28 10.18 -13.39
N ILE A 190 7.85 9.55 -12.29
CA ILE A 190 8.57 8.41 -11.70
C ILE A 190 8.52 7.20 -12.65
N GLN A 191 7.36 6.91 -13.23
CA GLN A 191 7.22 5.83 -14.20
C GLN A 191 8.12 6.03 -15.44
N GLU A 192 8.27 7.27 -15.93
CA GLU A 192 9.22 7.57 -17.01
C GLU A 192 10.67 7.24 -16.59
N THR A 193 11.04 7.52 -15.34
CA THR A 193 12.37 7.18 -14.82
C THR A 193 12.58 5.66 -14.82
N LEU A 194 11.59 4.90 -14.33
CA LEU A 194 11.63 3.43 -14.36
C LEU A 194 11.70 2.91 -15.81
N TYR A 195 10.89 3.47 -16.71
CA TYR A 195 10.83 3.06 -18.10
C TYR A 195 12.17 3.26 -18.82
N ARG A 196 12.88 4.37 -18.57
CA ARG A 196 14.24 4.59 -19.10
C ARG A 196 15.24 3.52 -18.66
N ARG A 197 14.99 2.87 -17.53
CA ARG A 197 15.76 1.73 -17.03
C ARG A 197 15.17 0.38 -17.45
N MET A 198 14.20 0.36 -18.35
CA MET A 198 13.48 -0.84 -18.78
C MET A 198 12.77 -1.58 -17.64
N ILE A 199 12.39 -0.87 -16.57
CA ILE A 199 11.63 -1.39 -15.45
C ILE A 199 10.15 -1.08 -15.68
N ILE A 200 9.34 -2.13 -15.76
CA ILE A 200 7.88 -2.02 -15.88
C ILE A 200 7.28 -2.55 -14.58
N VAL A 201 6.33 -1.80 -14.03
CA VAL A 201 5.59 -2.19 -12.83
C VAL A 201 4.11 -2.42 -13.17
N ASP A 202 3.53 -3.43 -12.59
CA ASP A 202 2.15 -3.85 -12.85
C ASP A 202 1.13 -3.15 -11.91
N VAL A 203 1.61 -2.64 -10.75
CA VAL A 203 0.76 -2.11 -9.68
C VAL A 203 1.18 -0.70 -9.31
N ILE A 204 0.20 0.20 -9.25
CA ILE A 204 0.34 1.53 -8.66
C ILE A 204 -0.65 1.65 -7.51
N ASN A 205 -0.13 1.72 -6.29
CA ASN A 205 -0.93 1.96 -5.09
C ASN A 205 -0.84 3.47 -4.75
N VAL A 206 -1.94 4.17 -4.93
CA VAL A 206 -2.01 5.62 -4.67
C VAL A 206 -2.25 5.97 -3.19
N GLY A 207 -2.34 4.95 -2.34
CA GLY A 207 -2.65 5.12 -0.92
C GLY A 207 -4.12 5.41 -0.67
N GLY A 208 -4.38 6.02 0.47
CA GLY A 208 -5.70 6.50 0.87
C GLY A 208 -5.65 7.98 1.18
N GLY A 209 -6.28 8.37 2.30
CA GLY A 209 -6.21 9.74 2.79
C GLY A 209 -7.34 10.65 2.35
N LEU A 210 -8.30 10.14 1.58
CA LEU A 210 -9.50 10.91 1.26
C LEU A 210 -10.20 11.36 2.55
N GLY A 211 -10.44 12.66 2.64
CA GLY A 211 -11.11 13.29 3.77
C GLY A 211 -12.62 13.13 3.70
N ILE A 212 -13.25 13.23 4.86
CA ILE A 212 -14.71 13.32 4.99
C ILE A 212 -15.07 14.66 5.63
N ASP A 213 -16.20 15.20 5.25
CA ASP A 213 -16.79 16.34 5.91
C ASP A 213 -17.50 15.87 7.19
N TYR A 214 -17.13 16.47 8.33
CA TYR A 214 -17.71 16.19 9.64
C TYR A 214 -18.82 17.20 10.03
N GLN A 215 -19.16 18.17 9.16
CA GLN A 215 -20.17 19.19 9.44
C GLN A 215 -21.57 18.74 9.07
#